data_07928e9463a458e818a76d4648105ec3
#
_entry.id   07928e9463a458e818a76d4648105ec3
#
_cell.length_a   1.000
_cell.length_b   1.000
_cell.length_c   1.000
_cell.angle_alpha   90.00
_cell.angle_beta   90.00
_cell.angle_gamma   90.00
#
_symmetry.space_group_name_H-M   'P 1'
#
loop_
_entity.id
_entity.type
_entity.pdbx_description
1 polymer ?
#
loop_
_entity_poly.entity_id
_entity_poly.type
_entity_poly.pdbx_seq_one_letter_code
_entity_poly.pdbx_strand_id
1 'polypeptide(L)'
;LKPNEVFVYGANLSWIQGAGAAKQALKFGAVYGRGGLVGQTYGIPTKDKNIKTLPLSEIKHYIDIFEGVVRDRQDLTFLLTSIGTGLAGYTVQEIAPLFVNFAFATNVVWPYEFAKELQERYSDLFAKTKTYDLFPAFS
;
A
#
# COMPACT_ATOMS: atom_id res chain seq x y z
N LEU A 1 7.69 -0.50 14.56
CA LEU A 1 7.90 -1.56 13.55
C LEU A 1 9.07 -2.46 13.95
N LYS A 2 8.94 -3.75 13.66
CA LYS A 2 10.07 -4.66 13.75
C LYS A 2 11.08 -4.36 12.63
N PRO A 3 12.38 -4.73 12.80
CA PRO A 3 13.41 -4.35 11.81
C PRO A 3 13.15 -4.81 10.38
N ASN A 4 12.41 -5.92 10.18
CA ASN A 4 12.09 -6.45 8.87
C ASN A 4 10.71 -6.00 8.34
N GLU A 5 10.01 -5.14 9.06
CA GLU A 5 8.71 -4.64 8.65
C GLU A 5 8.84 -3.33 7.87
N VAL A 6 8.01 -3.20 6.82
CA VAL A 6 7.98 -2.04 5.93
C VAL A 6 6.58 -1.46 5.93
N PHE A 7 6.47 -0.17 6.25
CA PHE A 7 5.21 0.57 6.22
C PHE A 7 4.91 1.01 4.79
N VAL A 8 3.80 0.53 4.22
CA VAL A 8 3.41 0.82 2.84
C VAL A 8 2.29 1.86 2.83
N TYR A 9 2.52 2.97 2.14
CA TYR A 9 1.62 4.12 2.16
C TYR A 9 1.31 4.63 0.74
N GLY A 10 0.19 5.35 0.60
CA GLY A 10 -0.16 6.06 -0.63
C GLY A 10 0.66 7.35 -0.74
N ALA A 11 1.32 7.53 -1.86
CA ALA A 11 2.21 8.65 -2.11
C ALA A 11 1.74 9.52 -3.27
N ASN A 12 2.39 10.67 -3.45
CA ASN A 12 2.29 11.46 -4.68
C ASN A 12 3.62 11.42 -5.44
N LEU A 13 3.60 11.76 -6.73
CA LEU A 13 4.78 11.69 -7.57
C LEU A 13 5.83 12.79 -7.31
N SER A 14 5.52 13.74 -6.42
CA SER A 14 6.51 14.68 -5.88
C SER A 14 7.23 14.11 -4.66
N TRP A 15 6.74 13.00 -4.12
CA TRP A 15 7.28 12.35 -2.91
C TRP A 15 7.32 13.28 -1.70
N ILE A 16 6.26 14.09 -1.54
CA ILE A 16 6.08 14.96 -0.39
C ILE A 16 5.08 14.33 0.56
N GLN A 17 5.54 13.97 1.76
CA GLN A 17 4.73 13.27 2.76
C GLN A 17 4.03 14.29 3.67
N GLY A 18 2.94 14.89 3.16
CA GLY A 18 2.28 16.01 3.83
C GLY A 18 1.13 15.67 4.75
N ALA A 19 0.47 14.53 4.59
CA ALA A 19 -0.73 14.19 5.35
C ALA A 19 -0.97 12.67 5.39
N GLY A 20 -1.83 12.24 6.31
CA GLY A 20 -2.30 10.85 6.42
C GLY A 20 -1.19 9.84 6.62
N ALA A 21 -1.28 8.69 5.94
CA ALA A 21 -0.28 7.63 6.02
C ALA A 21 1.09 8.11 5.52
N ALA A 22 1.13 8.97 4.50
CA ALA A 22 2.38 9.53 3.99
C ALA A 22 3.12 10.32 5.07
N LYS A 23 2.40 11.11 5.87
CA LYS A 23 3.00 11.83 6.99
C LYS A 23 3.51 10.87 8.08
N GLN A 24 2.78 9.81 8.37
CA GLN A 24 3.22 8.79 9.32
C GLN A 24 4.46 8.06 8.83
N ALA A 25 4.62 7.88 7.53
CA ALA A 25 5.79 7.22 6.95
C ALA A 25 7.10 7.92 7.32
N LEU A 26 7.08 9.24 7.57
CA LEU A 26 8.28 9.98 8.00
C LEU A 26 8.85 9.43 9.32
N LYS A 27 8.01 8.90 10.20
CA LYS A 27 8.44 8.29 11.46
C LYS A 27 9.20 6.98 11.25
N PHE A 28 9.02 6.33 10.10
CA PHE A 28 9.62 5.05 9.78
C PHE A 28 10.73 5.18 8.73
N GLY A 29 11.18 6.39 8.46
CA GLY A 29 12.34 6.63 7.62
C GLY A 29 12.06 7.12 6.20
N ALA A 30 10.81 7.43 5.85
CA ALA A 30 10.52 8.06 4.56
C ALA A 30 11.22 9.43 4.47
N VAL A 31 11.66 9.80 3.29
CA VAL A 31 12.41 11.04 3.04
C VAL A 31 11.71 11.83 1.93
N TYR A 32 11.54 13.11 2.14
CA TYR A 32 10.97 14.00 1.12
C TYR A 32 11.74 13.87 -0.20
N GLY A 33 11.00 13.76 -1.28
CA GLY A 33 11.56 13.67 -2.62
C GLY A 33 12.10 12.30 -3.02
N ARG A 34 11.95 11.26 -2.20
CA ARG A 34 12.45 9.92 -2.48
C ARG A 34 11.34 8.88 -2.39
N GLY A 35 11.24 8.05 -3.44
CA GLY A 35 10.27 6.96 -3.53
C GLY A 35 10.89 5.58 -3.44
N GLY A 36 10.08 4.54 -3.60
CA GLY A 36 10.49 3.15 -3.47
C GLY A 36 10.75 2.75 -2.02
N LEU A 37 11.66 1.81 -1.81
CA LEU A 37 12.09 1.40 -0.47
C LEU A 37 13.02 2.47 0.11
N VAL A 38 12.56 3.19 1.13
CA VAL A 38 13.32 4.22 1.83
C VAL A 38 13.14 4.01 3.32
N GLY A 39 14.24 3.66 4.03
CA GLY A 39 14.13 3.24 5.42
C GLY A 39 13.20 2.04 5.54
N GLN A 40 12.27 2.08 6.49
CA GLN A 40 11.25 1.04 6.67
C GLN A 40 9.92 1.47 6.01
N THR A 41 9.99 2.06 4.81
CA THR A 41 8.80 2.53 4.10
C THR A 41 8.83 2.16 2.62
N TYR A 42 7.63 2.06 2.03
CA TYR A 42 7.45 1.96 0.59
C TYR A 42 6.23 2.79 0.19
N GLY A 43 6.42 3.73 -0.73
CA GLY A 43 5.34 4.58 -1.23
C GLY A 43 4.77 4.05 -2.54
N ILE A 44 3.45 3.92 -2.61
CA ILE A 44 2.74 3.58 -3.85
C ILE A 44 2.04 4.85 -4.34
N PRO A 45 2.42 5.40 -5.51
CA PRO A 45 1.80 6.62 -6.02
C PRO A 45 0.30 6.44 -6.27
N THR A 46 -0.48 7.35 -5.70
CA THR A 46 -1.93 7.48 -5.92
C THR A 46 -2.31 8.86 -6.40
N LYS A 47 -1.35 9.80 -6.37
CA LYS A 47 -1.52 11.19 -6.82
C LYS A 47 -0.33 11.62 -7.67
N ASP A 48 -0.57 12.54 -8.60
CA ASP A 48 0.47 13.12 -9.46
C ASP A 48 1.30 14.19 -8.73
N LYS A 49 2.21 14.85 -9.48
CA LYS A 49 3.06 15.92 -8.95
C LYS A 49 2.27 17.12 -8.41
N ASN A 50 1.06 17.33 -8.91
CA ASN A 50 0.19 18.44 -8.53
C ASN A 50 -0.85 18.04 -7.48
N ILE A 51 -0.64 16.90 -6.83
CA ILE A 51 -1.52 16.34 -5.79
C ILE A 51 -2.93 16.01 -6.33
N LYS A 52 -3.03 15.75 -7.63
CA LYS A 52 -4.26 15.27 -8.25
C LYS A 52 -4.27 13.74 -8.27
N THR A 53 -5.43 13.17 -7.96
CA THR A 53 -5.61 11.72 -7.94
C THR A 53 -5.31 11.09 -9.30
N LEU A 54 -4.47 10.05 -9.30
CA LEU A 54 -4.16 9.29 -10.49
C LEU A 54 -5.34 8.40 -10.91
N PRO A 55 -5.51 8.13 -12.22
CA PRO A 55 -6.46 7.12 -12.67
C PRO A 55 -6.14 5.75 -12.10
N LEU A 56 -7.17 4.90 -11.94
CA LEU A 56 -6.97 3.54 -11.42
C LEU A 56 -5.97 2.72 -12.25
N SER A 57 -5.93 2.93 -13.57
CA SER A 57 -4.98 2.23 -14.43
C SER A 57 -3.52 2.57 -14.11
N GLU A 58 -3.24 3.82 -13.74
CA GLU A 58 -1.89 4.22 -13.34
C GLU A 58 -1.54 3.73 -11.95
N ILE A 59 -2.50 3.77 -11.01
CA ILE A 59 -2.31 3.20 -9.68
C ILE A 59 -2.01 1.70 -9.79
N LYS A 60 -2.74 0.99 -10.66
CA LYS A 60 -2.49 -0.44 -10.93
C LYS A 60 -1.07 -0.68 -11.41
N HIS A 61 -0.56 0.19 -12.28
CA HIS A 61 0.82 0.11 -12.75
C HIS A 61 1.82 0.16 -11.58
N TYR A 62 1.64 1.10 -10.66
CA TYR A 62 2.52 1.22 -9.49
C TYR A 62 2.33 0.09 -8.48
N ILE A 63 1.12 -0.45 -8.36
CA ILE A 63 0.86 -1.64 -7.56
C ILE A 63 1.57 -2.86 -8.14
N ASP A 64 1.61 -3.00 -9.46
CA ASP A 64 2.31 -4.11 -10.13
C ASP A 64 3.82 -4.01 -9.93
N ILE A 65 4.38 -2.81 -9.93
CA ILE A 65 5.79 -2.60 -9.59
C ILE A 65 6.06 -3.02 -8.13
N PHE A 66 5.19 -2.63 -7.22
CA PHE A 66 5.28 -3.02 -5.82
C PHE A 66 5.21 -4.54 -5.65
N GLU A 67 4.36 -5.23 -6.43
CA GLU A 67 4.27 -6.69 -6.39
C GLU A 67 5.62 -7.34 -6.71
N GLY A 68 6.36 -6.80 -7.69
CA GLY A 68 7.72 -7.26 -7.98
C GLY A 68 8.67 -7.10 -6.80
N VAL A 69 8.58 -5.98 -6.08
CA VAL A 69 9.39 -5.73 -4.88
C VAL A 69 9.04 -6.74 -3.77
N VAL A 70 7.76 -6.99 -3.55
CA VAL A 70 7.29 -7.96 -2.55
C VAL A 70 7.84 -9.35 -2.86
N ARG A 71 7.80 -9.74 -4.13
CA ARG A 71 8.31 -11.05 -4.59
C ARG A 71 9.82 -11.16 -4.40
N ASP A 72 10.56 -10.10 -4.68
CA ASP A 72 12.02 -10.10 -4.62
C ASP A 72 12.55 -9.98 -3.18
N ARG A 73 11.78 -9.43 -2.27
CA ARG A 73 12.21 -9.14 -0.90
C ARG A 73 11.43 -9.98 0.12
N GLN A 74 11.63 -11.30 0.04
CA GLN A 74 10.99 -12.24 0.97
C GLN A 74 11.53 -12.12 2.41
N ASP A 75 12.66 -11.43 2.60
CA ASP A 75 13.21 -11.08 3.90
C ASP A 75 12.40 -10.00 4.62
N LEU A 76 11.55 -9.26 3.90
CA LEU A 76 10.75 -8.17 4.44
C LEU A 76 9.28 -8.57 4.57
N THR A 77 8.60 -7.98 5.55
CA THR A 77 7.15 -8.07 5.72
C THR A 77 6.56 -6.70 5.46
N PHE A 78 5.66 -6.61 4.49
CA PHE A 78 5.07 -5.34 4.06
C PHE A 78 3.72 -5.13 4.74
N LEU A 79 3.63 -4.09 5.58
CA LEU A 79 2.40 -3.71 6.28
C LEU A 79 1.64 -2.72 5.40
N LEU A 80 0.65 -3.19 4.68
CA LEU A 80 -0.09 -2.38 3.73
C LEU A 80 -1.15 -1.54 4.44
N THR A 81 -1.17 -0.23 4.17
CA THR A 81 -2.28 0.63 4.56
C THR A 81 -3.35 0.65 3.46
N SER A 82 -4.51 1.23 3.75
CA SER A 82 -5.64 1.28 2.79
C SER A 82 -5.40 2.38 1.73
N ILE A 83 -4.35 2.23 0.96
CA ILE A 83 -3.93 3.23 -0.03
C ILE A 83 -5.08 3.60 -0.97
N GLY A 84 -5.10 4.86 -1.38
CA GLY A 84 -6.07 5.37 -2.36
C GLY A 84 -7.47 5.61 -1.81
N THR A 85 -7.79 5.17 -0.58
CA THR A 85 -9.15 5.29 -0.02
C THR A 85 -9.32 6.48 0.93
N GLY A 86 -8.24 7.16 1.27
CA GLY A 86 -8.29 8.38 2.08
C GLY A 86 -8.37 9.62 1.21
N LEU A 87 -7.31 10.43 1.25
CA LEU A 87 -7.25 11.70 0.53
C LEU A 87 -7.35 11.56 -1.00
N ALA A 88 -6.98 10.41 -1.56
CA ALA A 88 -7.12 10.16 -3.00
C ALA A 88 -8.59 9.96 -3.44
N GLY A 89 -9.47 9.56 -2.52
CA GLY A 89 -10.92 9.58 -2.74
C GLY A 89 -11.53 8.35 -3.40
N TYR A 90 -10.78 7.29 -3.63
CA TYR A 90 -11.34 6.04 -4.14
C TYR A 90 -11.99 5.21 -3.02
N THR A 91 -12.81 4.24 -3.41
CA THR A 91 -13.41 3.28 -2.48
C THR A 91 -12.54 2.03 -2.36
N VAL A 92 -12.77 1.26 -1.29
CA VAL A 92 -12.15 -0.07 -1.12
C VAL A 92 -12.48 -0.97 -2.31
N GLN A 93 -13.72 -0.93 -2.80
CA GLN A 93 -14.19 -1.72 -3.94
C GLN A 93 -13.45 -1.37 -5.24
N GLU A 94 -12.94 -0.15 -5.37
CA GLU A 94 -12.18 0.30 -6.53
C GLU A 94 -10.69 -0.06 -6.41
N ILE A 95 -10.11 0.03 -5.22
CA ILE A 95 -8.66 -0.16 -5.02
C ILE A 95 -8.30 -1.62 -4.73
N ALA A 96 -9.01 -2.30 -3.82
CA ALA A 96 -8.62 -3.64 -3.40
C ALA A 96 -8.46 -4.63 -4.57
N PRO A 97 -9.34 -4.64 -5.60
CA PRO A 97 -9.16 -5.57 -6.72
C PRO A 97 -7.86 -5.37 -7.50
N LEU A 98 -7.24 -4.19 -7.42
CA LEU A 98 -5.96 -3.94 -8.08
C LEU A 98 -4.82 -4.80 -7.49
N PHE A 99 -5.04 -5.37 -6.31
CA PHE A 99 -4.08 -6.24 -5.63
C PHE A 99 -4.32 -7.73 -5.87
N VAL A 100 -5.14 -8.12 -6.83
CA VAL A 100 -5.48 -9.54 -7.06
C VAL A 100 -4.24 -10.40 -7.29
N ASN A 101 -3.19 -9.86 -7.93
CA ASN A 101 -1.95 -10.59 -8.21
C ASN A 101 -1.13 -10.89 -6.95
N PHE A 102 -1.53 -10.36 -5.79
CA PHE A 102 -0.87 -10.62 -4.51
C PHE A 102 -1.44 -11.86 -3.79
N ALA A 103 -2.31 -12.63 -4.44
CA ALA A 103 -3.01 -13.77 -3.80
C ALA A 103 -2.04 -14.78 -3.18
N PHE A 104 -0.87 -14.95 -3.76
CA PHE A 104 0.13 -15.91 -3.30
C PHE A 104 1.25 -15.29 -2.47
N ALA A 105 1.20 -13.98 -2.21
CA ALA A 105 2.20 -13.31 -1.39
C ALA A 105 2.04 -13.73 0.09
N THR A 106 3.14 -14.16 0.70
CA THR A 106 3.15 -14.59 2.10
C THR A 106 3.72 -13.54 3.05
N ASN A 107 4.30 -12.47 2.49
CA ASN A 107 4.98 -11.41 3.22
C ASN A 107 4.28 -10.05 3.15
N VAL A 108 2.96 -10.06 2.97
CA VAL A 108 2.11 -8.87 3.05
C VAL A 108 1.09 -9.06 4.16
N VAL A 109 0.97 -8.05 5.01
CA VAL A 109 -0.08 -7.97 6.02
C VAL A 109 -1.07 -6.90 5.56
N TRP A 110 -2.33 -7.28 5.45
CA TRP A 110 -3.37 -6.50 4.78
C TRP A 110 -4.19 -5.66 5.76
N PRO A 111 -4.64 -4.45 5.36
CA PRO A 111 -5.68 -3.78 6.11
C PRO A 111 -6.97 -4.60 6.03
N TYR A 112 -7.72 -4.61 7.13
CA TYR A 112 -8.91 -5.47 7.27
C TYR A 112 -9.89 -5.29 6.11
N GLU A 113 -10.20 -4.06 5.74
CA GLU A 113 -11.19 -3.78 4.70
C GLU A 113 -10.72 -4.25 3.30
N PHE A 114 -9.42 -4.24 3.01
CA PHE A 114 -8.91 -4.79 1.76
C PHE A 114 -8.98 -6.31 1.77
N ALA A 115 -8.59 -6.94 2.87
CA ALA A 115 -8.66 -8.40 3.02
C ALA A 115 -10.10 -8.89 2.88
N LYS A 116 -11.03 -8.20 3.52
CA LYS A 116 -12.46 -8.54 3.44
C LYS A 116 -12.97 -8.47 2.01
N GLU A 117 -12.68 -7.39 1.29
CA GLU A 117 -13.11 -7.20 -0.09
C GLU A 117 -12.52 -8.27 -1.02
N LEU A 118 -11.24 -8.57 -0.87
CA LEU A 118 -10.55 -9.58 -1.67
C LEU A 118 -11.07 -10.98 -1.37
N GLN A 119 -11.36 -11.29 -0.12
CA GLN A 119 -11.94 -12.58 0.28
C GLN A 119 -13.36 -12.76 -0.27
N GLU A 120 -14.16 -11.70 -0.29
CA GLU A 120 -15.52 -11.75 -0.83
C GLU A 120 -15.52 -11.92 -2.35
N ARG A 121 -14.58 -11.28 -3.07
CA ARG A 121 -14.49 -11.37 -4.53
C ARG A 121 -13.74 -12.62 -5.01
N TYR A 122 -12.72 -13.04 -4.28
CA TYR A 122 -11.77 -14.07 -4.69
C TYR A 122 -11.51 -15.03 -3.54
N SER A 123 -12.57 -15.60 -2.98
CA SER A 123 -12.52 -16.37 -1.73
C SER A 123 -11.47 -17.49 -1.73
N ASP A 124 -11.31 -18.20 -2.85
CA ASP A 124 -10.36 -19.30 -2.94
C ASP A 124 -8.90 -18.82 -2.88
N LEU A 125 -8.63 -17.60 -3.37
CA LEU A 125 -7.28 -17.06 -3.46
C LEU A 125 -6.84 -16.36 -2.16
N PHE A 126 -7.78 -15.76 -1.42
CA PHE A 126 -7.47 -14.91 -0.27
C PHE A 126 -7.98 -15.45 1.07
N ALA A 127 -8.34 -16.73 1.13
CA ALA A 127 -8.92 -17.33 2.34
C ALA A 127 -8.00 -17.27 3.58
N LYS A 128 -6.68 -17.25 3.38
CA LYS A 128 -5.68 -17.27 4.46
C LYS A 128 -4.92 -15.95 4.60
N THR A 129 -5.50 -14.86 4.17
CA THR A 129 -4.86 -13.53 4.23
C THR A 129 -4.66 -13.07 5.67
N LYS A 130 -3.45 -12.63 5.99
CA LYS A 130 -3.13 -12.03 7.29
C LYS A 130 -3.61 -10.58 7.33
N THR A 131 -4.25 -10.18 8.44
CA THR A 131 -4.74 -8.83 8.64
C THR A 131 -4.21 -8.22 9.92
N TYR A 132 -4.30 -6.89 10.02
CA TYR A 132 -3.97 -6.17 11.23
C TYR A 132 -4.81 -4.89 11.31
N ASP A 133 -5.01 -4.39 12.55
CA ASP A 133 -5.84 -3.22 12.81
C ASP A 133 -5.04 -1.99 13.23
N LEU A 134 -3.70 -2.03 13.12
CA LEU A 134 -2.83 -1.02 13.68
C LEU A 134 -2.92 0.35 12.99
N PHE A 135 -3.31 0.40 11.72
CA PHE A 135 -3.24 1.62 10.92
C PHE A 135 -4.52 1.97 10.15
N PRO A 136 -5.74 1.70 10.67
CA PRO A 136 -6.96 2.06 9.92
C PRO A 136 -7.09 3.57 9.73
N ALA A 137 -6.53 4.38 10.62
CA ALA A 137 -6.59 5.84 10.55
C ALA A 137 -5.63 6.44 9.52
N PHE A 138 -4.75 5.65 8.93
CA PHE A 138 -3.70 6.14 8.02
C PHE A 138 -4.04 5.87 6.55
N SER A 139 -5.27 5.57 6.26
CA SER A 139 -5.76 5.25 4.90
C SER A 139 -5.59 6.37 3.87
#